data_e387ada9ee99beea59cec6286a40a058
#
_entry.id   e387ada9ee99beea59cec6286a40a058
#
_cell.length_a   1.000
_cell.length_b   1.000
_cell.length_c   1.000
_cell.angle_alpha   90.00
_cell.angle_beta   90.00
_cell.angle_gamma   90.00
#
_symmetry.space_group_name_H-M   'P 1'
#
loop_
_entity.id
_entity.type
_entity.pdbx_description
1 polymer ?
#
loop_
_entity_poly.entity_id
_entity_poly.type
_entity_poly.pdbx_seq_one_letter_code
_entity_poly.pdbx_strand_id
1 'polypeptide(L)'
;MTTRIELAPEVFDDFDRFFDHIARFDAGSAPQRIGDILEAIQILTHSPMIGRPVKDGKRELVIGRATRGYVALYRYVAAIDTVFVLAVRAQREDGFKRESGV
;
A
#
# COMPACT_ATOMS: atom_id res chain seq x y z
N MET A 1 -5.61 -5.50 -21.73
CA MET A 1 -5.81 -6.31 -20.52
C MET A 1 -5.26 -5.59 -19.31
N THR A 2 -5.84 -5.81 -18.14
CA THR A 2 -5.42 -5.16 -16.92
C THR A 2 -4.64 -6.12 -16.04
N THR A 3 -3.65 -5.59 -15.35
CA THR A 3 -2.87 -6.35 -14.38
C THR A 3 -3.75 -6.68 -13.17
N ARG A 4 -3.65 -7.90 -12.71
CA ARG A 4 -4.36 -8.33 -11.52
C ARG A 4 -3.67 -7.80 -10.28
N ILE A 5 -4.45 -7.42 -9.27
CA ILE A 5 -3.93 -6.96 -7.98
C ILE A 5 -4.41 -7.90 -6.89
N GLU A 6 -3.46 -8.39 -6.08
CA GLU A 6 -3.75 -9.23 -4.93
C GLU A 6 -3.19 -8.52 -3.69
N LEU A 7 -3.98 -8.46 -2.63
CA LEU A 7 -3.53 -7.89 -1.37
C LEU A 7 -3.15 -9.03 -0.43
N ALA A 8 -1.93 -8.98 0.10
CA ALA A 8 -1.53 -9.93 1.13
C ALA A 8 -2.43 -9.77 2.35
N PRO A 9 -2.76 -10.86 3.06
CA PRO A 9 -3.63 -10.75 4.23
C PRO A 9 -3.13 -9.74 5.26
N GLU A 10 -1.83 -9.62 5.40
CA GLU A 10 -1.21 -8.69 6.34
C GLU A 10 -1.52 -7.22 6.04
N VAL A 11 -1.88 -6.90 4.79
CA VAL A 11 -2.27 -5.54 4.43
C VAL A 11 -3.52 -5.11 5.20
N PHE A 12 -4.41 -6.04 5.49
CA PHE A 12 -5.61 -5.72 6.27
C PHE A 12 -5.27 -5.39 7.72
N ASP A 13 -4.21 -5.97 8.26
CA ASP A 13 -3.71 -5.60 9.59
C ASP A 13 -3.18 -4.16 9.56
N ASP A 14 -2.51 -3.78 8.47
CA ASP A 14 -2.05 -2.40 8.31
C ASP A 14 -3.24 -1.44 8.28
N PHE A 15 -4.29 -1.81 7.55
CA PHE A 15 -5.49 -0.97 7.48
C PHE A 15 -6.18 -0.85 8.84
N ASP A 16 -6.24 -1.93 9.61
CA ASP A 16 -6.81 -1.88 10.96
C ASP A 16 -6.02 -0.91 11.84
N ARG A 17 -4.70 -0.94 11.71
CA ARG A 17 -3.83 0.00 12.47
C ARG A 17 -4.12 1.44 12.09
N PHE A 18 -4.26 1.73 10.79
CA PHE A 18 -4.59 3.07 10.33
C PHE A 18 -5.97 3.50 10.79
N PHE A 19 -6.94 2.61 10.66
CA PHE A 19 -8.31 2.88 11.08
C PHE A 19 -8.36 3.27 12.56
N ASP A 20 -7.72 2.48 13.40
CA ASP A 20 -7.70 2.75 14.84
C ASP A 20 -7.03 4.09 15.15
N HIS A 21 -5.92 4.38 14.47
CA HIS A 21 -5.21 5.64 14.68
C HIS A 21 -6.06 6.84 14.25
N ILE A 22 -6.64 6.77 13.07
CA ILE A 22 -7.45 7.87 12.53
C ILE A 22 -8.70 8.08 13.39
N ALA A 23 -9.33 6.99 13.83
CA ALA A 23 -10.56 7.06 14.60
C ALA A 23 -10.39 7.77 15.94
N ARG A 24 -9.18 7.79 16.48
CA ARG A 24 -8.89 8.52 17.73
C ARG A 24 -9.02 10.03 17.56
N PHE A 25 -8.80 10.53 16.35
CA PHE A 25 -8.79 11.97 16.08
C PHE A 25 -9.99 12.40 15.25
N ASP A 26 -10.45 11.53 14.36
CA ASP A 26 -11.56 11.85 13.46
C ASP A 26 -12.18 10.55 12.95
N ALA A 27 -13.06 9.97 13.76
CA ALA A 27 -13.66 8.68 13.46
C ALA A 27 -14.41 8.66 12.14
N GLY A 28 -14.98 9.79 11.75
CA GLY A 28 -15.76 9.86 10.51
C GLY A 28 -14.92 9.80 9.25
N SER A 29 -13.61 10.08 9.33
CA SER A 29 -12.76 10.11 8.14
C SER A 29 -12.01 8.81 7.89
N ALA A 30 -12.02 7.87 8.83
CA ALA A 30 -11.23 6.64 8.69
C ALA A 30 -11.64 5.79 7.48
N PRO A 31 -12.93 5.51 7.23
CA PRO A 31 -13.30 4.73 6.04
C PRO A 31 -12.90 5.41 4.75
N GLN A 32 -13.02 6.73 4.68
CA GLN A 32 -12.65 7.49 3.49
C GLN A 32 -11.17 7.37 3.21
N ARG A 33 -10.33 7.47 4.23
CA ARG A 33 -8.89 7.38 4.04
C ARG A 33 -8.44 6.00 3.57
N ILE A 34 -9.02 4.96 4.13
CA ILE A 34 -8.73 3.59 3.67
C ILE A 34 -9.18 3.42 2.22
N GLY A 35 -10.35 3.94 1.88
CA GLY A 35 -10.85 3.91 0.51
C GLY A 35 -9.92 4.64 -0.46
N ASP A 36 -9.36 5.77 -0.04
CA ASP A 36 -8.41 6.53 -0.87
C ASP A 36 -7.15 5.72 -1.15
N ILE A 37 -6.67 4.98 -0.16
CA ILE A 37 -5.49 4.11 -0.35
C ILE A 37 -5.80 3.01 -1.36
N LEU A 38 -6.94 2.36 -1.22
CA LEU A 38 -7.35 1.29 -2.14
C LEU A 38 -7.53 1.82 -3.56
N GLU A 39 -8.12 3.00 -3.70
CA GLU A 39 -8.30 3.62 -5.00
C GLU A 39 -6.96 3.94 -5.65
N ALA A 40 -6.01 4.47 -4.87
CA ALA A 40 -4.69 4.80 -5.38
C ALA A 40 -3.94 3.55 -5.85
N ILE A 41 -4.09 2.43 -5.14
CA ILE A 41 -3.46 1.17 -5.52
C ILE A 41 -3.96 0.69 -6.88
N GLN A 42 -5.19 1.05 -7.26
CA GLN A 42 -5.76 0.62 -8.55
C GLN A 42 -4.98 1.14 -9.75
N ILE A 43 -4.15 2.16 -9.61
CA ILE A 43 -3.30 2.62 -10.72
C ILE A 43 -2.39 1.50 -11.21
N LEU A 44 -2.06 0.55 -10.36
CA LEU A 44 -1.18 -0.57 -10.70
C LEU A 44 -1.81 -1.54 -11.70
N THR A 45 -3.12 -1.49 -11.91
CA THR A 45 -3.78 -2.30 -12.94
C THR A 45 -3.32 -1.92 -14.34
N HIS A 46 -2.92 -0.67 -14.53
CA HIS A 46 -2.48 -0.16 -15.83
C HIS A 46 -1.00 0.19 -15.85
N SER A 47 -0.41 0.41 -14.71
CA SER A 47 0.99 0.85 -14.60
C SER A 47 1.70 0.10 -13.49
N PRO A 48 1.89 -1.22 -13.63
CA PRO A 48 2.44 -2.03 -12.52
C PRO A 48 3.88 -1.68 -12.17
N MET A 49 4.61 -1.02 -13.05
CA MET A 49 6.01 -0.67 -12.82
C MET A 49 6.19 0.78 -12.37
N ILE A 50 5.10 1.48 -12.08
CA ILE A 50 5.18 2.92 -11.77
C ILE A 50 5.87 3.20 -10.44
N GLY A 51 5.81 2.27 -9.50
CA GLY A 51 6.44 2.44 -8.20
C GLY A 51 7.95 2.49 -8.28
N ARG A 52 8.56 3.16 -7.30
CA ARG A 52 10.01 3.28 -7.21
C ARG A 52 10.63 1.91 -6.88
N PRO A 53 11.62 1.45 -7.66
CA PRO A 53 12.29 0.20 -7.32
C PRO A 53 13.02 0.29 -5.97
N VAL A 54 12.89 -0.76 -5.19
CA VAL A 54 13.65 -0.94 -3.95
C VAL A 54 14.28 -2.33 -3.99
N LYS A 55 14.98 -2.73 -2.94
CA LYS A 55 15.71 -3.99 -2.97
C LYS A 55 14.78 -5.20 -3.07
N ASP A 56 15.35 -6.32 -3.50
CA ASP A 56 14.68 -7.61 -3.57
C ASP A 56 13.51 -7.65 -4.57
N GLY A 57 13.63 -6.87 -5.66
CA GLY A 57 12.63 -6.90 -6.72
C GLY A 57 11.30 -6.28 -6.37
N LYS A 58 11.24 -5.52 -5.27
CA LYS A 58 10.03 -4.85 -4.84
C LYS A 58 9.99 -3.42 -5.33
N ARG A 59 8.83 -2.81 -5.21
CA ARG A 59 8.61 -1.40 -5.55
C ARG A 59 7.76 -0.74 -4.48
N GLU A 60 7.88 0.58 -4.39
CA GLU A 60 7.08 1.40 -3.48
C GLU A 60 6.23 2.37 -4.28
N LEU A 61 4.95 2.40 -3.97
CA LEU A 61 4.02 3.38 -4.52
C LEU A 61 3.70 4.40 -3.42
N VAL A 62 4.05 5.66 -3.68
CA VAL A 62 3.74 6.75 -2.74
C VAL A 62 2.32 7.22 -3.01
N ILE A 63 1.52 7.30 -1.95
CA ILE A 63 0.11 7.67 -1.99
C ILE A 63 -0.10 8.90 -1.12
N GLY A 64 -0.67 9.95 -1.69
CA GLY A 64 -0.90 11.18 -0.94
C GLY A 64 0.35 12.02 -0.81
N ARG A 65 0.36 12.94 0.16
CA ARG A 65 1.41 13.93 0.30
C ARG A 65 1.93 14.05 1.73
N ALA A 66 3.24 14.23 1.84
CA ALA A 66 3.90 14.59 3.08
C ALA A 66 3.51 13.64 4.22
N THR A 67 3.31 14.18 5.41
CA THR A 67 3.03 13.36 6.59
C THR A 67 1.67 12.70 6.57
N ARG A 68 0.79 13.10 5.64
CA ARG A 68 -0.54 12.48 5.49
C ARG A 68 -0.56 11.38 4.45
N GLY A 69 0.60 11.11 3.83
CA GLY A 69 0.68 10.11 2.80
C GLY A 69 0.93 8.72 3.34
N TYR A 70 0.85 7.78 2.42
CA TYR A 70 1.12 6.37 2.68
C TYR A 70 2.08 5.84 1.63
N VAL A 71 2.68 4.70 1.91
CA VAL A 71 3.54 4.01 0.96
C VAL A 71 3.11 2.56 0.91
N ALA A 72 2.83 2.08 -0.31
CA ALA A 72 2.50 0.67 -0.53
C ALA A 72 3.73 -0.05 -1.08
N LEU A 73 4.14 -1.09 -0.40
CA LEU A 73 5.22 -1.97 -0.85
C LEU A 73 4.60 -3.09 -1.66
N TYR A 74 5.08 -3.29 -2.88
CA TYR A 74 4.51 -4.32 -3.73
C TYR A 74 5.57 -5.00 -4.59
N ARG A 75 5.19 -6.14 -5.14
CA ARG A 75 5.99 -6.89 -6.12
C ARG A 75 5.12 -7.16 -7.33
N TYR A 76 5.66 -6.88 -8.51
CA TYR A 76 5.00 -7.24 -9.76
C TYR A 76 5.63 -8.51 -10.32
N VAL A 77 4.82 -9.53 -10.56
CA VAL A 77 5.26 -10.79 -11.14
C VAL A 77 4.76 -10.83 -12.58
N ALA A 78 5.65 -10.49 -13.50
CA ALA A 78 5.30 -10.33 -14.90
C ALA A 78 4.79 -11.64 -15.53
N ALA A 79 5.33 -12.77 -15.13
CA ALA A 79 4.95 -14.06 -15.70
C ALA A 79 3.46 -14.36 -15.55
N ILE A 80 2.83 -13.85 -14.52
CA ILE A 80 1.40 -14.05 -14.28
C ILE A 80 0.63 -12.71 -14.29
N ASP A 81 1.31 -11.64 -14.70
CA ASP A 81 0.75 -10.30 -14.79
C ASP A 81 -0.04 -9.92 -13.53
N THR A 82 0.58 -10.10 -12.39
CA THR A 82 -0.06 -9.86 -11.10
C THR A 82 0.83 -9.02 -10.20
N VAL A 83 0.23 -8.03 -9.56
CA VAL A 83 0.83 -7.24 -8.50
C VAL A 83 0.41 -7.82 -7.16
N PHE A 84 1.38 -8.09 -6.30
CA PHE A 84 1.12 -8.48 -4.92
C PHE A 84 1.47 -7.31 -4.01
N VAL A 85 0.47 -6.72 -3.37
CA VAL A 85 0.69 -5.67 -2.38
C VAL A 85 1.01 -6.35 -1.06
N LEU A 86 2.19 -6.08 -0.52
CA LEU A 86 2.75 -6.81 0.61
C LEU A 86 2.54 -6.10 1.93
N ALA A 87 2.60 -4.77 1.92
CA ALA A 87 2.48 -3.98 3.14
C ALA A 87 2.14 -2.54 2.78
N VAL A 88 1.51 -1.85 3.72
CA VAL A 88 1.26 -0.41 3.59
C VAL A 88 1.70 0.25 4.89
N ARG A 89 2.35 1.40 4.79
CA ARG A 89 2.73 2.18 5.97
C ARG A 89 2.37 3.64 5.77
N ALA A 90 2.19 4.36 6.86
CA ALA A 90 2.11 5.81 6.78
C ALA A 90 3.52 6.35 6.52
N GLN A 91 3.63 7.46 5.80
CA GLN A 91 4.95 8.01 5.46
C GLN A 91 5.77 8.40 6.68
N ARG A 92 5.10 8.78 7.77
CA ARG A 92 5.77 9.16 9.02
C ARG A 92 6.25 7.98 9.86
N GLU A 93 5.90 6.74 9.47
CA GLU A 93 6.39 5.56 10.19
C GLU A 93 7.81 5.22 9.76
N ASP A 94 8.57 4.58 10.66
CA ASP A 94 9.94 4.15 10.40
C ASP A 94 9.95 2.82 9.66
N GLY A 95 9.56 2.84 8.40
CA GLY A 95 9.55 1.65 7.56
C GLY A 95 8.33 0.79 7.78
N PHE A 96 8.33 -0.37 7.13
CA PHE A 96 7.21 -1.29 7.15
C PHE A 96 7.31 -2.20 8.36
N LYS A 97 6.18 -2.45 9.01
CA LYS A 97 6.16 -3.24 10.24
C LYS A 97 6.59 -4.69 10.03
N ARG A 98 6.42 -5.19 8.81
CA ARG A 98 6.74 -6.59 8.50
C ARG A 98 7.78 -6.74 7.40
N GLU A 99 8.45 -5.66 7.08
CA GLU A 99 9.42 -5.67 6.00
C GLU A 99 10.59 -6.59 6.27
N SER A 100 11.00 -6.66 7.52
CA SER A 100 12.19 -7.40 7.91
C SER A 100 12.11 -8.89 7.60
N GLY A 101 10.92 -9.42 7.45
CA GLY A 101 10.74 -10.82 7.13
C GLY A 101 10.90 -11.16 5.66
N VAL A 102 11.14 -10.18 4.86
CA VAL A 102 11.15 -10.36 3.41
C VAL A 102 12.53 -10.23 2.83
#